data_6e219f965a1d97605188a7af3760ed1b
#
_entry.id   6e219f965a1d97605188a7af3760ed1b
#
_cell.length_a   1.000
_cell.length_b   1.000
_cell.length_c   1.000
_cell.angle_alpha   90.00
_cell.angle_beta   90.00
_cell.angle_gamma   90.00
#
_symmetry.space_group_name_H-M   'P 1'
#
loop_
_entity.id
_entity.type
_entity.pdbx_description
1 polymer ?
#
loop_
_entity_poly.entity_id
_entity_poly.type
_entity_poly.pdbx_seq_one_letter_code
_entity_poly.pdbx_strand_id
1 'polypeptide(L)'
;MENILMRFCRETNRYTVKAVATKLGISVDDYIGIETGEILLTEEQAKILGKLYNAHSSYFNDEAIQLDLLRTKIEIIKALKAKINSLVGLNK
;
A
#
# COMPACT_ATOMS: atom_id res chain seq x y z
N MET A 1 -3.03 4.06 -11.85
CA MET A 1 -2.38 4.58 -10.63
C MET A 1 -2.13 3.42 -9.68
N GLU A 2 -0.96 3.36 -9.07
CA GLU A 2 -0.61 2.34 -8.10
C GLU A 2 -1.57 2.34 -6.91
N ASN A 3 -1.97 1.16 -6.44
CA ASN A 3 -2.83 1.06 -5.25
C ASN A 3 -1.96 1.00 -3.99
N ILE A 4 -1.62 2.17 -3.50
CA ILE A 4 -0.69 2.36 -2.39
C ILE A 4 -1.26 1.85 -1.07
N LEU A 5 -2.57 2.02 -0.86
CA LEU A 5 -3.21 1.56 0.37
C LEU A 5 -3.17 0.03 0.48
N MET A 6 -3.44 -0.70 -0.60
CA MET A 6 -3.33 -2.16 -0.63
C MET A 6 -1.93 -2.60 -0.24
N ARG A 7 -0.93 -2.01 -0.87
CA ARG A 7 0.47 -2.33 -0.62
C ARG A 7 0.86 -2.00 0.82
N PHE A 8 0.48 -0.82 1.30
CA PHE A 8 0.75 -0.38 2.67
C PHE A 8 0.14 -1.34 3.69
N CYS A 9 -1.13 -1.70 3.53
CA CYS A 9 -1.80 -2.63 4.44
C CYS A 9 -1.16 -4.01 4.40
N ARG A 10 -0.81 -4.50 3.21
CA ARG A 10 -0.16 -5.80 3.06
C ARG A 10 1.19 -5.84 3.77
N GLU A 11 2.04 -4.87 3.51
CA GLU A 11 3.38 -4.79 4.10
C GLU A 11 3.32 -4.58 5.61
N THR A 12 2.43 -3.72 6.09
CA THR A 12 2.26 -3.43 7.52
C THR A 12 1.82 -4.68 8.29
N ASN A 13 0.95 -5.49 7.69
CA ASN A 13 0.48 -6.75 8.29
C ASN A 13 1.38 -7.95 7.97
N ARG A 14 2.47 -7.72 7.26
CA ARG A 14 3.45 -8.75 6.88
C ARG A 14 2.85 -9.89 6.06
N TYR A 15 1.86 -9.59 5.24
CA TYR A 15 1.32 -10.56 4.30
C TYR A 15 2.15 -10.61 3.03
N THR A 16 2.32 -11.81 2.49
CA THR A 16 2.91 -11.99 1.17
C THR A 16 1.89 -11.68 0.09
N VAL A 17 2.35 -11.34 -1.11
CA VAL A 17 1.51 -11.17 -2.29
C VAL A 17 0.64 -12.41 -2.50
N LYS A 18 1.22 -13.59 -2.41
CA LYS A 18 0.51 -14.86 -2.58
C LYS A 18 -0.60 -15.05 -1.55
N ALA A 19 -0.36 -14.69 -0.29
CA ALA A 19 -1.34 -14.83 0.77
C ALA A 19 -2.58 -13.97 0.50
N VAL A 20 -2.40 -12.71 0.11
CA VAL A 20 -3.52 -11.81 -0.17
C VAL A 20 -4.23 -12.20 -1.48
N ALA A 21 -3.48 -12.58 -2.51
CA ALA A 21 -4.07 -13.08 -3.75
C ALA A 21 -4.97 -14.29 -3.49
N THR A 22 -4.55 -15.22 -2.64
CA THR A 22 -5.35 -16.37 -2.24
C THR A 22 -6.64 -15.95 -1.52
N LYS A 23 -6.57 -14.97 -0.64
CA LYS A 23 -7.75 -14.45 0.07
C LYS A 23 -8.74 -13.78 -0.89
N LEU A 24 -8.24 -13.16 -1.96
CA LEU A 24 -9.07 -12.54 -2.99
C LEU A 24 -9.56 -13.55 -4.04
N GLY A 25 -9.03 -14.77 -4.05
CA GLY A 25 -9.38 -15.79 -5.02
C GLY A 25 -8.86 -15.50 -6.43
N ILE A 26 -7.74 -14.82 -6.55
CA ILE A 26 -7.11 -14.44 -7.81
C ILE A 26 -5.68 -14.94 -7.90
N SER A 27 -5.11 -14.90 -9.11
CA SER A 27 -3.72 -15.25 -9.32
C SER A 27 -2.76 -14.19 -8.73
N VAL A 28 -1.53 -14.58 -8.49
CA VAL A 28 -0.48 -13.66 -8.06
C VAL A 28 -0.26 -12.56 -9.10
N ASP A 29 -0.26 -12.92 -10.39
CA ASP A 29 -0.09 -11.94 -11.47
C ASP A 29 -1.22 -10.91 -11.51
N ASP A 30 -2.47 -11.34 -11.34
CA ASP A 30 -3.61 -10.43 -11.25
C ASP A 30 -3.51 -9.52 -10.03
N TYR A 31 -3.09 -10.07 -8.89
CA TYR A 31 -2.90 -9.28 -7.69
C TYR A 31 -1.83 -8.20 -7.88
N ILE A 32 -0.70 -8.56 -8.47
CA ILE A 32 0.37 -7.60 -8.79
C ILE A 32 -0.16 -6.51 -9.73
N GLY A 33 -0.95 -6.90 -10.74
CA GLY A 33 -1.58 -5.95 -11.66
C GLY A 33 -2.48 -4.94 -10.94
N ILE A 34 -3.22 -5.38 -9.92
CA ILE A 34 -4.07 -4.48 -9.12
C ILE A 34 -3.19 -3.54 -8.28
N GLU A 35 -2.17 -4.07 -7.64
CA GLU A 35 -1.30 -3.26 -6.78
C GLU A 35 -0.51 -2.22 -7.58
N THR A 36 -0.10 -2.54 -8.80
CA THR A 36 0.60 -1.61 -9.70
C THR A 36 -0.33 -0.64 -10.42
N GLY A 37 -1.63 -0.88 -10.38
CA GLY A 37 -2.62 -0.03 -11.03
C GLY A 37 -2.94 -0.39 -12.47
N GLU A 38 -2.40 -1.49 -13.00
CA GLU A 38 -2.71 -1.99 -14.34
C GLU A 38 -4.12 -2.59 -14.42
N ILE A 39 -4.58 -3.20 -13.32
CA ILE A 39 -5.89 -3.81 -13.21
C ILE A 39 -6.68 -3.07 -12.13
N LEU A 40 -7.93 -2.74 -12.41
CA LEU A 40 -8.80 -2.08 -11.44
C LEU A 40 -9.27 -3.07 -10.37
N LEU A 41 -9.23 -2.63 -9.12
CA LEU A 41 -9.79 -3.37 -8.00
C LEU A 41 -11.33 -3.35 -8.11
N THR A 42 -11.95 -4.52 -8.00
CA THR A 42 -13.42 -4.60 -7.99
C THR A 42 -13.97 -4.22 -6.62
N GLU A 43 -15.25 -3.85 -6.58
CA GLU A 43 -15.92 -3.53 -5.32
C GLU A 43 -15.96 -4.71 -4.36
N GLU A 44 -16.16 -5.92 -4.87
CA GLU A 44 -16.15 -7.13 -4.05
C GLU A 44 -14.77 -7.40 -3.45
N GLN A 45 -13.73 -7.22 -4.25
CA GLN A 45 -12.35 -7.35 -3.76
C GLN A 45 -12.05 -6.30 -2.69
N ALA A 46 -12.51 -5.07 -2.88
CA ALA A 46 -12.35 -4.01 -1.89
C ALA A 46 -13.03 -4.35 -0.57
N LYS A 47 -14.20 -4.99 -0.61
CA LYS A 47 -14.91 -5.44 0.59
C LYS A 47 -14.13 -6.52 1.34
N ILE A 48 -13.51 -7.46 0.61
CA ILE A 48 -12.67 -8.50 1.20
C ILE A 48 -11.47 -7.87 1.89
N LEU A 49 -10.81 -6.93 1.21
CA LEU A 49 -9.67 -6.20 1.78
C LEU A 49 -10.06 -5.38 3.01
N GLY A 50 -11.24 -4.75 2.97
CA GLY A 50 -11.76 -4.00 4.10
C GLY A 50 -11.95 -4.86 5.33
N LYS A 51 -12.45 -6.08 5.18
CA LYS A 51 -12.58 -7.03 6.27
C LYS A 51 -11.22 -7.53 6.75
N LEU A 52 -10.32 -7.82 5.81
CA LEU A 52 -8.99 -8.34 6.13
C LEU A 52 -8.18 -7.34 6.94
N TYR A 53 -8.23 -6.07 6.58
CA TYR A 53 -7.43 -4.99 7.18
C TYR A 53 -8.21 -4.12 8.17
N ASN A 54 -9.48 -4.43 8.41
CA ASN A 54 -10.35 -3.65 9.28
C ASN A 54 -10.41 -2.18 8.84
N ALA A 55 -10.62 -1.95 7.56
CA ALA A 55 -10.70 -0.65 6.94
C ALA A 55 -11.97 -0.53 6.09
N HIS A 56 -12.41 0.70 5.84
CA HIS A 56 -13.58 0.91 4.98
C HIS A 56 -13.23 0.54 3.53
N SER A 57 -14.09 -0.26 2.88
CA SER A 57 -13.83 -0.78 1.54
C SER A 57 -13.62 0.31 0.49
N SER A 58 -14.33 1.45 0.61
CA SER A 58 -14.22 2.55 -0.34
C SER A 58 -12.84 3.17 -0.39
N TYR A 59 -12.04 3.05 0.67
CA TYR A 59 -10.70 3.63 0.72
C TYR A 59 -9.75 3.02 -0.30
N PHE A 60 -9.93 1.74 -0.64
CA PHE A 60 -9.04 1.04 -1.57
C PHE A 60 -9.19 1.51 -3.03
N ASN A 61 -10.29 2.19 -3.36
CA ASN A 61 -10.54 2.75 -4.69
C ASN A 61 -10.54 4.28 -4.71
N ASP A 62 -10.17 4.93 -3.60
CA ASP A 62 -10.18 6.37 -3.49
C ASP A 62 -8.82 6.95 -3.87
N GLU A 63 -8.76 7.63 -5.01
CA GLU A 63 -7.53 8.24 -5.51
C GLU A 63 -7.00 9.34 -4.58
N ALA A 64 -7.88 10.09 -3.94
CA ALA A 64 -7.47 11.14 -3.01
C ALA A 64 -6.72 10.55 -1.80
N ILE A 65 -7.23 9.44 -1.27
CA ILE A 65 -6.57 8.72 -0.18
C ILE A 65 -5.23 8.15 -0.63
N GLN A 66 -5.17 7.57 -1.84
CA GLN A 66 -3.92 7.05 -2.41
C GLN A 66 -2.86 8.16 -2.52
N LEU A 67 -3.26 9.35 -2.99
CA LEU A 67 -2.36 10.50 -3.11
C LEU A 67 -1.88 10.99 -1.75
N ASP A 68 -2.76 11.05 -0.76
CA ASP A 68 -2.41 11.47 0.60
C ASP A 68 -1.41 10.51 1.23
N LEU A 69 -1.61 9.21 1.05
CA LEU A 69 -0.67 8.20 1.52
C LEU A 69 0.70 8.32 0.85
N LEU A 70 0.71 8.59 -0.45
CA LEU A 70 1.96 8.79 -1.19
C LEU A 70 2.72 10.01 -0.67
N ARG A 71 2.03 11.13 -0.42
CA ARG A 71 2.63 12.33 0.16
C ARG A 71 3.22 12.05 1.54
N THR A 72 2.47 11.40 2.40
CA THR A 72 2.92 11.03 3.75
C THR A 72 4.16 10.15 3.69
N LYS A 73 4.18 9.16 2.80
CA LYS A 73 5.33 8.29 2.60
C LYS A 73 6.57 9.08 2.15
N ILE A 74 6.39 10.00 1.22
CA ILE A 74 7.49 10.86 0.74
C ILE A 74 8.02 11.75 1.87
N GLU A 75 7.13 12.35 2.65
CA GLU A 75 7.53 13.21 3.77
C GLU A 75 8.30 12.43 4.84
N ILE A 76 7.86 11.23 5.17
CA ILE A 76 8.56 10.35 6.12
C ILE A 76 9.95 10.00 5.59
N ILE A 77 10.08 9.65 4.33
CA ILE A 77 11.37 9.34 3.71
C ILE A 77 12.30 10.55 3.77
N LYS A 78 11.80 11.75 3.45
CA LYS A 78 12.57 12.98 3.53
C LYS A 78 13.05 13.27 4.95
N ALA A 79 12.17 13.10 5.93
CA ALA A 79 12.51 13.32 7.34
C ALA A 79 13.58 12.32 7.81
N LEU A 80 13.47 11.05 7.44
CA LEU A 80 14.45 10.03 7.77
C LEU A 80 15.80 10.30 7.12
N LYS A 81 15.83 10.72 5.86
CA LYS A 81 17.06 11.09 5.16
C LYS A 81 17.74 12.27 5.82
N ALA A 82 16.99 13.31 6.20
CA ALA A 82 17.52 14.47 6.89
C ALA A 82 18.13 14.07 8.25
N LYS A 83 17.48 13.19 9.00
CA LYS A 83 17.96 12.69 10.27
C LYS A 83 19.25 11.87 10.12
N ILE A 84 19.31 11.01 9.11
CA ILE A 84 20.51 10.22 8.81
C ILE A 84 21.67 11.13 8.44
N ASN A 85 21.44 12.12 7.59
CA ASN A 85 22.47 13.08 7.18
C ASN A 85 22.98 13.88 8.37
N SER A 86 22.10 14.27 9.28
CA SER A 86 22.48 14.97 10.52
C SER A 86 23.37 14.09 11.39
N LEU A 87 23.04 12.81 11.56
CA LEU A 87 23.84 11.87 12.35
C LEU A 87 25.20 11.63 11.72
N VAL A 88 25.26 11.46 10.41
CA VAL A 88 26.52 11.29 9.68
C VAL A 88 27.38 12.55 9.79
N GLY A 89 26.78 13.74 9.71
CA GLY A 89 27.47 15.01 9.90
C GLY A 89 28.10 15.16 11.29
N LEU A 90 27.44 14.64 12.32
CA LEU A 90 27.93 14.69 13.70
C LEU A 90 29.14 13.77 13.94
N ASN A 91 29.33 12.77 13.12
CA ASN A 91 30.41 11.78 13.25
C ASN A 91 31.67 12.14 12.47
N LYS A 92 31.71 13.31 11.88
CA LYS A 92 32.90 13.77 11.16
C LYS A 92 33.97 14.40 12.10
#